data_34e9239d6bbde48100a90fcc5e5e6e8e
#
_entry.id   34e9239d6bbde48100a90fcc5e5e6e8e
#
_cell.length_a   1.000
_cell.length_b   1.000
_cell.length_c   1.000
_cell.angle_alpha   90.00
_cell.angle_beta   90.00
_cell.angle_gamma   90.00
#
_symmetry.space_group_name_H-M   'P 1'
#
loop_
_entity.id
_entity.type
_entity.pdbx_description
1 polymer ?
#
loop_
_entity_poly.entity_id
_entity_poly.type
_entity_poly.pdbx_seq_one_letter_code
_entity_poly.pdbx_strand_id
1 'polypeptide(L)'
;MLNIPALILSCIIWSLLWLLFVALCLRHFPWAMAHDYPPDMQQAAALPAPTPAQKRRTTLFAAAVFAILFAFAIATTLLAYAGQPASFATSFCHLWLMGMAWNAVDLLLLDWLLICTLGSPLFLLPNTAHCAGRRNFRFHFIGFLKGCIAMSIISAGLAVVTFGWMHMMR
;
A
#
# COMPACT_ATOMS: atom_id res chain seq x y z
N MET A 1 1.18 -25.78 5.34
CA MET A 1 1.68 -24.87 6.40
C MET A 1 2.20 -23.60 5.75
N LEU A 2 2.21 -22.45 6.48
CA LEU A 2 2.77 -21.20 5.95
C LEU A 2 4.29 -21.27 5.86
N ASN A 3 4.84 -20.77 4.74
CA ASN A 3 6.28 -20.59 4.57
C ASN A 3 6.68 -19.24 5.21
N ILE A 4 7.00 -19.27 6.51
CA ILE A 4 7.28 -18.07 7.30
C ILE A 4 8.47 -17.25 6.77
N PRO A 5 9.64 -17.82 6.43
CA PRO A 5 10.74 -17.04 5.88
C PRO A 5 10.37 -16.30 4.59
N ALA A 6 9.69 -16.96 3.65
CA ALA A 6 9.23 -16.34 2.41
C ALA A 6 8.21 -15.23 2.68
N LEU A 7 7.28 -15.44 3.62
CA LEU A 7 6.30 -14.44 4.03
C LEU A 7 6.97 -13.19 4.60
N ILE A 8 7.90 -13.34 5.54
CA ILE A 8 8.61 -12.20 6.15
C ILE A 8 9.36 -11.40 5.08
N LEU A 9 10.11 -12.07 4.20
CA LEU A 9 10.84 -11.41 3.12
C LEU A 9 9.88 -10.65 2.18
N SER A 10 8.76 -11.28 1.81
CA SER A 10 7.74 -10.66 0.96
C SER A 10 7.11 -9.43 1.64
N CYS A 11 6.82 -9.49 2.94
CA CYS A 11 6.30 -8.34 3.71
C CYS A 11 7.29 -7.16 3.70
N ILE A 12 8.58 -7.43 3.92
CA ILE A 12 9.61 -6.37 3.94
C ILE A 12 9.71 -5.71 2.56
N ILE A 13 9.88 -6.50 1.50
CA ILE A 13 10.05 -5.97 0.14
C ILE A 13 8.80 -5.19 -0.29
N TRP A 14 7.61 -5.73 -0.06
CA TRP A 14 6.35 -5.04 -0.38
C TRP A 14 6.24 -3.70 0.34
N SER A 15 6.52 -3.67 1.65
CA SER A 15 6.44 -2.44 2.43
C SER A 15 7.44 -1.38 1.94
N LEU A 16 8.65 -1.77 1.57
CA LEU A 16 9.64 -0.85 0.99
C LEU A 16 9.21 -0.30 -0.38
N LEU A 17 8.67 -1.16 -1.25
CA LEU A 17 8.13 -0.75 -2.55
C LEU A 17 6.97 0.24 -2.37
N TRP A 18 6.11 0.01 -1.38
CA TRP A 18 5.01 0.92 -1.06
C TRP A 18 5.49 2.28 -0.56
N LEU A 19 6.42 2.31 0.40
CA LEU A 19 7.01 3.57 0.89
C LEU A 19 7.65 4.38 -0.23
N LEU A 20 8.36 3.71 -1.14
CA LEU A 20 8.92 4.34 -2.34
C LEU A 20 7.81 4.89 -3.25
N PHE A 21 6.74 4.12 -3.48
CA PHE A 21 5.60 4.56 -4.27
C PHE A 21 4.96 5.83 -3.70
N VAL A 22 4.68 5.84 -2.38
CA VAL A 22 4.10 7.02 -1.71
C VAL A 22 5.03 8.23 -1.82
N ALA A 23 6.33 8.06 -1.57
CA ALA A 23 7.30 9.14 -1.71
C ALA A 23 7.35 9.72 -3.13
N LEU A 24 7.32 8.86 -4.16
CA LEU A 24 7.27 9.27 -5.56
C LEU A 24 5.95 9.97 -5.91
N CYS A 25 4.82 9.47 -5.40
CA CYS A 25 3.52 10.12 -5.58
C CYS A 25 3.51 11.52 -4.97
N LEU A 26 3.95 11.68 -3.73
CA LEU A 26 4.00 12.98 -3.06
C LEU A 26 4.93 13.97 -3.79
N ARG A 27 6.03 13.50 -4.33
CA ARG A 27 6.98 14.34 -5.06
C ARG A 27 6.46 14.76 -6.45
N HIS A 28 5.83 13.87 -7.19
CA HIS A 28 5.49 14.09 -8.60
C HIS A 28 4.00 14.31 -8.85
N PHE A 29 3.14 13.78 -7.98
CA PHE A 29 1.69 13.76 -8.12
C PHE A 29 0.99 14.07 -6.77
N PRO A 30 1.36 15.15 -6.04
CA PRO A 30 0.84 15.41 -4.68
C PRO A 30 -0.69 15.49 -4.64
N TRP A 31 -1.33 15.95 -5.71
CA TRP A 31 -2.79 15.99 -5.81
C TRP A 31 -3.46 14.61 -5.72
N ALA A 32 -2.76 13.54 -6.10
CA ALA A 32 -3.30 12.19 -6.03
C ALA A 32 -3.37 11.66 -4.60
N MET A 33 -2.46 12.12 -3.75
CA MET A 33 -2.36 11.73 -2.35
C MET A 33 -3.07 12.70 -1.39
N ALA A 34 -3.58 13.83 -1.89
CA ALA A 34 -4.14 14.87 -1.03
C ALA A 34 -5.30 14.36 -0.15
N HIS A 35 -6.12 13.43 -0.68
CA HIS A 35 -7.25 12.86 0.05
C HIS A 35 -6.87 11.98 1.25
N ASP A 36 -5.60 11.54 1.34
CA ASP A 36 -5.06 10.75 2.45
C ASP A 36 -4.59 11.63 3.62
N TYR A 37 -4.75 12.95 3.49
CA TYR A 37 -4.41 13.92 4.51
C TYR A 37 -5.65 14.61 5.11
N PRO A 38 -5.58 15.06 6.38
CA PRO A 38 -6.65 15.81 7.02
C PRO A 38 -7.06 17.08 6.23
N PRO A 39 -8.33 17.53 6.34
CA PRO A 39 -8.87 18.62 5.53
C PRO A 39 -8.11 19.95 5.64
N ASP A 40 -7.61 20.30 6.83
CA ASP A 40 -6.80 21.50 7.05
C ASP A 40 -5.47 21.45 6.30
N MET A 41 -4.85 20.27 6.20
CA MET A 41 -3.65 20.06 5.40
C MET A 41 -3.93 20.14 3.90
N GLN A 42 -5.07 19.60 3.44
CA GLN A 42 -5.49 19.72 2.04
C GLN A 42 -5.68 21.18 1.64
N GLN A 43 -6.32 21.97 2.51
CA GLN A 43 -6.54 23.42 2.29
C GLN A 43 -5.22 24.20 2.29
N ALA A 44 -4.33 23.93 3.28
CA ALA A 44 -3.05 24.62 3.39
C ALA A 44 -2.10 24.30 2.22
N ALA A 45 -2.16 23.09 1.69
CA ALA A 45 -1.35 22.69 0.53
C ALA A 45 -1.71 23.49 -0.73
N ALA A 46 -2.95 23.98 -0.83
CA ALA A 46 -3.45 24.83 -1.93
C ALA A 46 -3.05 24.30 -3.32
N LEU A 47 -3.11 22.96 -3.50
CA LEU A 47 -2.66 22.33 -4.74
C LEU A 47 -3.54 22.75 -5.91
N PRO A 48 -2.95 23.17 -7.04
CA PRO A 48 -3.72 23.48 -8.23
C PRO A 48 -4.44 22.23 -8.76
N ALA A 49 -5.63 22.43 -9.33
CA ALA A 49 -6.36 21.34 -9.97
C ALA A 49 -5.49 20.72 -11.10
N PRO A 50 -5.31 19.40 -11.10
CA PRO A 50 -4.49 18.75 -12.12
C PRO A 50 -5.14 18.83 -13.50
N THR A 51 -4.32 19.10 -14.52
CA THR A 51 -4.77 19.06 -15.93
C THR A 51 -5.15 17.64 -16.35
N PRO A 52 -5.95 17.46 -17.44
CA PRO A 52 -6.27 16.13 -17.95
C PRO A 52 -5.04 15.27 -18.26
N ALA A 53 -3.96 15.88 -18.79
CA ALA A 53 -2.71 15.19 -19.07
C ALA A 53 -2.01 14.72 -17.78
N GLN A 54 -2.00 15.54 -16.72
CA GLN A 54 -1.47 15.17 -15.41
C GLN A 54 -2.27 14.03 -14.79
N LYS A 55 -3.61 14.10 -14.80
CA LYS A 55 -4.48 13.01 -14.33
C LYS A 55 -4.15 11.70 -15.02
N ARG A 56 -4.08 11.71 -16.36
CA ARG A 56 -3.73 10.52 -17.16
C ARG A 56 -2.37 9.95 -16.77
N ARG A 57 -1.33 10.80 -16.62
CA ARG A 57 0.01 10.35 -16.19
C ARG A 57 -0.03 9.72 -14.82
N THR A 58 -0.72 10.34 -13.86
CA THR A 58 -0.89 9.80 -12.51
C THR A 58 -1.58 8.44 -12.52
N THR A 59 -2.69 8.32 -13.27
CA THR A 59 -3.42 7.05 -13.38
C THR A 59 -2.57 5.95 -14.00
N LEU A 60 -1.82 6.24 -15.07
CA LEU A 60 -0.92 5.27 -15.71
C LEU A 60 0.21 4.85 -14.77
N PHE A 61 0.81 5.81 -14.05
CA PHE A 61 1.85 5.53 -13.07
C PHE A 61 1.32 4.64 -11.94
N ALA A 62 0.18 5.01 -11.33
CA ALA A 62 -0.44 4.22 -10.27
C ALA A 62 -0.82 2.81 -10.76
N ALA A 63 -1.44 2.70 -11.94
CA ALA A 63 -1.80 1.41 -12.52
C ALA A 63 -0.57 0.52 -12.74
N ALA A 64 0.53 1.07 -13.26
CA ALA A 64 1.78 0.32 -13.44
C ALA A 64 2.36 -0.16 -12.11
N VAL A 65 2.39 0.70 -11.09
CA VAL A 65 2.89 0.31 -9.76
C VAL A 65 2.01 -0.76 -9.11
N PHE A 66 0.68 -0.60 -9.15
CA PHE A 66 -0.22 -1.63 -8.60
C PHE A 66 -0.09 -2.95 -9.37
N ALA A 67 0.06 -2.92 -10.70
CA ALA A 67 0.31 -4.13 -11.48
C ALA A 67 1.61 -4.83 -11.04
N ILE A 68 2.69 -4.07 -10.82
CA ILE A 68 3.97 -4.60 -10.30
C ILE A 68 3.79 -5.20 -8.90
N LEU A 69 3.12 -4.48 -7.99
CA LEU A 69 2.88 -4.96 -6.62
C LEU A 69 2.05 -6.25 -6.62
N PHE A 70 0.97 -6.32 -7.39
CA PHE A 70 0.15 -7.53 -7.48
C PHE A 70 0.88 -8.69 -8.15
N ALA A 71 1.64 -8.42 -9.21
CA ALA A 71 2.50 -9.44 -9.83
C ALA A 71 3.55 -9.96 -8.86
N PHE A 72 4.17 -9.09 -8.06
CA PHE A 72 5.09 -9.46 -7.01
C PHE A 72 4.41 -10.35 -5.95
N ALA A 73 3.22 -9.97 -5.48
CA ALA A 73 2.46 -10.74 -4.48
C ALA A 73 2.11 -12.15 -5.00
N ILE A 74 1.64 -12.24 -6.24
CA ILE A 74 1.34 -13.51 -6.90
C ILE A 74 2.63 -14.35 -7.06
N ALA A 75 3.68 -13.76 -7.62
CA ALA A 75 4.94 -14.46 -7.88
C ALA A 75 5.59 -15.00 -6.59
N THR A 76 5.67 -14.19 -5.53
CA THR A 76 6.24 -14.62 -4.24
C THR A 76 5.42 -15.72 -3.60
N THR A 77 4.08 -15.66 -3.70
CA THR A 77 3.21 -16.73 -3.22
C THR A 77 3.40 -18.03 -4.02
N LEU A 78 3.45 -17.95 -5.36
CA LEU A 78 3.69 -19.11 -6.20
C LEU A 78 5.06 -19.75 -5.91
N LEU A 79 6.10 -18.95 -5.75
CA LEU A 79 7.46 -19.42 -5.42
C LEU A 79 7.52 -20.03 -4.01
N ALA A 80 6.84 -19.43 -3.02
CA ALA A 80 6.83 -19.93 -1.65
C ALA A 80 6.22 -21.33 -1.53
N TYR A 81 5.33 -21.69 -2.44
CA TYR A 81 4.61 -22.99 -2.43
C TYR A 81 4.88 -23.83 -3.69
N ALA A 82 5.94 -23.51 -4.45
CA ALA A 82 6.33 -24.30 -5.62
C ALA A 82 6.57 -25.77 -5.24
N GLY A 83 5.96 -26.71 -5.98
CA GLY A 83 6.11 -28.14 -5.76
C GLY A 83 5.42 -28.69 -4.49
N GLN A 84 4.67 -27.86 -3.75
CA GLN A 84 3.94 -28.27 -2.55
C GLN A 84 2.42 -28.12 -2.73
N PRO A 85 1.60 -29.01 -2.11
CA PRO A 85 0.17 -28.85 -2.13
C PRO A 85 -0.23 -27.65 -1.22
N ALA A 86 -0.50 -26.50 -1.84
CA ALA A 86 -1.06 -25.37 -1.13
C ALA A 86 -2.59 -25.34 -1.32
N SER A 87 -3.32 -25.18 -0.22
CA SER A 87 -4.75 -24.94 -0.26
C SER A 87 -5.08 -23.47 -0.55
N PHE A 88 -6.33 -23.20 -0.97
CA PHE A 88 -6.81 -21.82 -1.07
C PHE A 88 -6.57 -21.03 0.22
N ALA A 89 -6.89 -21.64 1.38
CA ALA A 89 -6.69 -21.00 2.68
C ALA A 89 -5.19 -20.64 2.93
N THR A 90 -4.26 -21.50 2.51
CA THR A 90 -2.82 -21.21 2.63
C THR A 90 -2.41 -20.00 1.78
N SER A 91 -2.86 -19.94 0.52
CA SER A 91 -2.59 -18.81 -0.38
C SER A 91 -3.25 -17.53 0.13
N PHE A 92 -4.50 -17.62 0.59
CA PHE A 92 -5.21 -16.49 1.18
C PHE A 92 -4.50 -15.96 2.42
N CYS A 93 -4.17 -16.82 3.39
CA CYS A 93 -3.49 -16.39 4.61
C CYS A 93 -2.13 -15.74 4.32
N HIS A 94 -1.37 -16.28 3.35
CA HIS A 94 -0.07 -15.68 2.97
C HIS A 94 -0.26 -14.26 2.43
N LEU A 95 -1.14 -14.08 1.45
CA LEU A 95 -1.44 -12.78 0.83
C LEU A 95 -2.08 -11.80 1.81
N TRP A 96 -2.98 -12.29 2.65
CA TRP A 96 -3.65 -11.49 3.67
C TRP A 96 -2.67 -10.98 4.73
N LEU A 97 -1.81 -11.85 5.27
CA LEU A 97 -0.78 -11.45 6.23
C LEU A 97 0.20 -10.46 5.61
N MET A 98 0.58 -10.64 4.34
CA MET A 98 1.42 -9.69 3.63
C MET A 98 0.73 -8.32 3.48
N GLY A 99 -0.55 -8.31 3.10
CA GLY A 99 -1.35 -7.08 3.01
C GLY A 99 -1.56 -6.39 4.36
N MET A 100 -1.80 -7.17 5.44
CA MET A 100 -1.93 -6.61 6.80
C MET A 100 -0.61 -6.07 7.33
N ALA A 101 0.50 -6.76 7.11
CA ALA A 101 1.82 -6.27 7.51
C ALA A 101 2.16 -4.94 6.84
N TRP A 102 1.92 -4.82 5.53
CA TRP A 102 2.07 -3.57 4.80
C TRP A 102 1.17 -2.46 5.37
N ASN A 103 -0.12 -2.72 5.55
CA ASN A 103 -1.07 -1.74 6.07
C ASN A 103 -0.68 -1.27 7.49
N ALA A 104 -0.13 -2.18 8.32
CA ALA A 104 0.41 -1.82 9.63
C ALA A 104 1.69 -0.97 9.53
N VAL A 105 2.59 -1.26 8.58
CA VAL A 105 3.79 -0.45 8.32
C VAL A 105 3.39 0.94 7.81
N ASP A 106 2.39 1.04 6.96
CA ASP A 106 1.85 2.32 6.48
C ASP A 106 1.35 3.17 7.66
N LEU A 107 0.52 2.60 8.54
CA LEU A 107 0.03 3.30 9.71
C LEU A 107 1.16 3.69 10.68
N LEU A 108 1.98 2.71 11.10
CA LEU A 108 2.92 2.91 12.20
C LEU A 108 4.16 3.69 11.79
N LEU A 109 4.72 3.37 10.62
CA LEU A 109 5.95 4.00 10.15
C LEU A 109 5.66 5.26 9.34
N LEU A 110 4.81 5.18 8.30
CA LEU A 110 4.57 6.33 7.44
C LEU A 110 3.68 7.36 8.14
N ASP A 111 2.49 6.98 8.55
CA ASP A 111 1.51 7.92 9.09
C ASP A 111 1.90 8.42 10.48
N TRP A 112 2.09 7.51 11.44
CA TRP A 112 2.29 7.91 12.83
C TRP A 112 3.71 8.41 13.11
N LEU A 113 4.73 7.71 12.61
CA LEU A 113 6.12 8.13 12.88
C LEU A 113 6.54 9.26 11.93
N LEU A 114 6.52 9.04 10.60
CA LEU A 114 7.10 9.99 9.65
C LEU A 114 6.24 11.22 9.45
N ILE A 115 4.91 11.11 9.37
CA ILE A 115 4.00 12.24 9.19
C ILE A 115 3.67 12.87 10.54
N CYS A 116 2.96 12.15 11.43
CA CYS A 116 2.40 12.74 12.64
C CYS A 116 3.47 13.17 13.65
N THR A 117 4.51 12.35 13.88
CA THR A 117 5.52 12.61 14.91
C THR A 117 6.66 13.45 14.36
N LEU A 118 7.37 12.97 13.36
CA LEU A 118 8.58 13.61 12.83
C LEU A 118 8.27 14.78 11.88
N GLY A 119 7.12 14.77 11.20
CA GLY A 119 6.79 15.78 10.20
C GLY A 119 7.78 15.78 9.04
N SER A 120 8.15 14.60 8.56
CA SER A 120 9.14 14.44 7.49
C SER A 120 8.73 15.14 6.20
N PRO A 121 9.52 16.09 5.68
CA PRO A 121 9.18 16.81 4.47
C PRO A 121 8.97 15.92 3.24
N LEU A 122 9.54 14.71 3.25
CA LEU A 122 9.41 13.75 2.17
C LEU A 122 7.97 13.18 2.07
N PHE A 123 7.27 13.13 3.20
CA PHE A 123 5.93 12.55 3.32
C PHE A 123 4.85 13.56 3.70
N LEU A 124 5.13 14.86 3.59
CA LEU A 124 4.15 15.92 3.78
C LEU A 124 3.73 16.54 2.45
N LEU A 125 2.48 16.99 2.38
CA LEU A 125 2.06 17.88 1.31
C LEU A 125 2.80 19.22 1.41
N PRO A 126 3.03 19.92 0.30
CA PRO A 126 3.65 21.23 0.30
C PRO A 126 2.94 22.19 1.29
N ASN A 127 3.70 23.00 2.02
CA ASN A 127 3.19 24.05 2.94
C ASN A 127 2.34 23.54 4.11
N THR A 128 2.41 22.27 4.52
CA THR A 128 1.52 21.71 5.56
C THR A 128 2.21 21.38 6.89
N ALA A 129 3.51 21.61 7.00
CA ALA A 129 4.28 21.26 8.20
C ALA A 129 3.76 21.91 9.50
N HIS A 130 3.12 23.08 9.39
CA HIS A 130 2.58 23.85 10.51
C HIS A 130 1.13 23.49 10.86
N CYS A 131 0.44 22.69 10.03
CA CYS A 131 -0.98 22.35 10.24
C CYS A 131 -1.19 21.49 11.49
N ALA A 132 -2.25 21.77 12.24
CA ALA A 132 -2.62 20.99 13.42
C ALA A 132 -3.02 19.54 13.04
N GLY A 133 -3.68 19.38 11.89
CA GLY A 133 -4.09 18.10 11.34
C GLY A 133 -2.95 17.12 11.10
N ARG A 134 -1.70 17.63 10.95
CA ARG A 134 -0.52 16.76 10.84
C ARG A 134 -0.44 15.74 11.98
N ARG A 135 -0.86 16.09 13.18
CA ARG A 135 -0.87 15.23 14.36
C ARG A 135 -2.21 14.51 14.58
N ASN A 136 -3.02 14.36 13.56
CA ASN A 136 -4.32 13.69 13.67
C ASN A 136 -4.16 12.15 13.52
N PHE A 137 -3.62 11.50 14.53
CA PHE A 137 -3.46 10.04 14.59
C PHE A 137 -4.76 9.27 14.34
N ARG A 138 -5.91 9.84 14.80
CA ARG A 138 -7.24 9.22 14.61
C ARG A 138 -7.64 9.16 13.13
N PHE A 139 -7.33 10.19 12.37
CA PHE A 139 -7.63 10.24 10.93
C PHE A 139 -6.94 9.07 10.21
N HIS A 140 -5.65 8.90 10.44
CA HIS A 140 -4.86 7.83 9.85
C HIS A 140 -5.28 6.44 10.35
N PHE A 141 -5.63 6.31 11.64
CA PHE A 141 -6.16 5.06 12.17
C PHE A 141 -7.48 4.63 11.49
N ILE A 142 -8.37 5.57 11.20
CA ILE A 142 -9.59 5.29 10.44
C ILE A 142 -9.24 4.84 9.01
N GLY A 143 -8.23 5.45 8.39
CA GLY A 143 -7.67 5.02 7.11
C GLY A 143 -7.18 3.57 7.15
N PHE A 144 -6.41 3.22 8.17
CA PHE A 144 -5.93 1.86 8.41
C PHE A 144 -7.08 0.84 8.52
N LEU A 145 -8.14 1.15 9.25
CA LEU A 145 -9.30 0.24 9.37
C LEU A 145 -9.98 0.01 8.00
N LYS A 146 -10.09 1.04 7.16
CA LYS A 146 -10.56 0.90 5.78
C LYS A 146 -9.60 0.05 4.95
N GLY A 147 -8.30 0.25 5.16
CA GLY A 147 -7.23 -0.55 4.55
C GLY A 147 -7.32 -2.03 4.91
N CYS A 148 -7.64 -2.37 6.16
CA CYS A 148 -7.85 -3.76 6.58
C CYS A 148 -8.97 -4.45 5.78
N ILE A 149 -10.10 -3.76 5.54
CA ILE A 149 -11.20 -4.28 4.74
C ILE A 149 -10.77 -4.45 3.28
N ALA A 150 -10.16 -3.42 2.70
CA ALA A 150 -9.70 -3.44 1.31
C ALA A 150 -8.69 -4.57 1.08
N MET A 151 -7.70 -4.72 1.97
CA MET A 151 -6.69 -5.79 1.87
C MET A 151 -7.30 -7.19 2.01
N SER A 152 -8.33 -7.37 2.83
CA SER A 152 -9.02 -8.65 2.93
C SER A 152 -9.69 -9.03 1.61
N ILE A 153 -10.35 -8.08 0.95
CA ILE A 153 -11.00 -8.30 -0.36
C ILE A 153 -9.95 -8.54 -1.46
N ILE A 154 -8.91 -7.72 -1.53
CA ILE A 154 -7.84 -7.85 -2.53
C ILE A 154 -7.13 -9.19 -2.36
N SER A 155 -6.78 -9.57 -1.13
CA SER A 155 -6.10 -10.84 -0.85
C SER A 155 -6.96 -12.04 -1.24
N ALA A 156 -8.27 -11.99 -1.06
CA ALA A 156 -9.18 -13.04 -1.51
C ALA A 156 -9.16 -13.17 -3.04
N GLY A 157 -9.20 -12.05 -3.77
CA GLY A 157 -9.11 -12.05 -5.24
C GLY A 157 -7.76 -12.59 -5.74
N LEU A 158 -6.64 -12.15 -5.16
CA LEU A 158 -5.31 -12.64 -5.52
C LEU A 158 -5.14 -14.13 -5.16
N ALA A 159 -5.74 -14.60 -4.06
CA ALA A 159 -5.72 -16.00 -3.68
C ALA A 159 -6.47 -16.89 -4.68
N VAL A 160 -7.57 -16.42 -5.24
CA VAL A 160 -8.27 -17.14 -6.33
C VAL A 160 -7.35 -17.33 -7.52
N VAL A 161 -6.65 -16.26 -7.93
CA VAL A 161 -5.73 -16.31 -9.08
C VAL A 161 -4.56 -17.24 -8.80
N THR A 162 -3.89 -17.10 -7.66
CA THR A 162 -2.71 -17.93 -7.31
C THR A 162 -3.06 -19.41 -7.11
N PHE A 163 -4.16 -19.68 -6.42
CA PHE A 163 -4.64 -21.04 -6.21
C PHE A 163 -5.06 -21.70 -7.52
N GLY A 164 -5.83 -20.99 -8.36
CA GLY A 164 -6.23 -21.47 -9.70
C GLY A 164 -5.01 -21.80 -10.56
N TRP A 165 -4.00 -20.92 -10.61
CA TRP A 165 -2.75 -21.18 -11.33
C TRP A 165 -2.03 -22.43 -10.83
N MET A 166 -1.84 -22.56 -9.53
CA MET A 166 -1.20 -23.74 -8.94
C MET A 166 -1.95 -25.03 -9.22
N HIS A 167 -3.27 -24.97 -9.37
CA HIS A 167 -4.10 -26.14 -9.68
C HIS A 167 -4.03 -26.54 -11.15
N MET A 168 -3.90 -25.57 -12.06
CA MET A 168 -3.77 -25.81 -13.50
C MET A 168 -2.40 -26.36 -13.91
N MET A 169 -1.35 -26.08 -13.11
CA MET A 169 0.04 -26.48 -13.41
C MET A 169 0.42 -27.84 -12.80
N ARG A 170 -0.53 -28.54 -12.18
CA ARG A 170 -0.38 -29.91 -11.65
C ARG A 170 -0.90 -30.95 -12.62
#